data_ffed81cdba1e70d38b226678be2e13c8
#
_entry.id   ffed81cdba1e70d38b226678be2e13c8
#
_cell.length_a   1.000
_cell.length_b   1.000
_cell.length_c   1.000
_cell.angle_alpha   90.00
_cell.angle_beta   90.00
_cell.angle_gamma   90.00
#
_symmetry.space_group_name_H-M   'P 1'
#
loop_
_entity.id
_entity.type
_entity.pdbx_description
1 polymer ?
#
loop_
_entity_poly.entity_id
_entity_poly.type
_entity_poly.pdbx_seq_one_letter_code
_entity_poly.pdbx_strand_id
1 'polypeptide(L)'
;MTTTRRRIARLVIAITAIAAASSAGAQQPVFSQFTGSTCVRPAVLHCPDKDCLGDRVMNPGQVVEMKTRRTYFLDYPCDLKPDEKVTVVLSLHGGGSWGNWQRHYFPILDYVDKYRLVVATPHAPTRAWSEADDEYLQNIVTSIVEKIGAGNVKAFWLAGHSQGGLTSNRIIRTDFFKSRVDGWLSLSGGRLGGNPGRGNFGAIGAPPAGAAGGRGGAAPAAGGRGGAAGLGAAAAALRELPTGDFSFIFETGEREMDEKGLPVASEWASKNGCGSRRKSEEIGDTKAGYVYDSTRQNPPNPPWGLLPRPGTAQVFQYPNCTGGRVVADVVRLEKGHTEGLEPNVTEALVKLMVSAPGGKIAQAR
;
A
#
# COMPACT_ATOMS: atom_id res chain seq x y z
N MET A 1 42.29 68.09 67.48
CA MET A 1 42.59 66.68 67.23
C MET A 1 41.36 66.04 66.63
N THR A 2 41.36 65.87 65.30
CA THR A 2 40.20 65.46 64.52
C THR A 2 40.52 64.15 63.78
N THR A 3 39.90 63.09 64.23
CA THR A 3 40.11 61.74 63.67
C THR A 3 39.09 61.49 62.56
N THR A 4 39.59 61.39 61.31
CA THR A 4 38.78 61.12 60.10
C THR A 4 38.64 59.60 59.95
N ARG A 5 37.43 59.08 60.05
CA ARG A 5 37.12 57.68 59.72
C ARG A 5 36.81 57.55 58.25
N ARG A 6 37.64 56.83 57.49
CA ARG A 6 37.40 56.37 56.13
C ARG A 6 36.43 55.19 56.17
N ARG A 7 35.27 55.36 55.54
CA ARG A 7 34.33 54.24 55.23
C ARG A 7 34.74 53.60 53.90
N ILE A 8 35.09 52.33 53.93
CA ILE A 8 35.33 51.53 52.72
C ILE A 8 33.96 50.95 52.28
N ALA A 9 33.45 51.41 51.17
CA ALA A 9 32.26 50.82 50.56
C ALA A 9 32.67 49.54 49.84
N ARG A 10 32.15 48.40 50.25
CA ARG A 10 32.27 47.11 49.52
C ARG A 10 31.20 47.08 48.45
N LEU A 11 31.63 47.12 47.19
CA LEU A 11 30.78 46.92 46.00
C LEU A 11 30.55 45.40 45.85
N VAL A 12 29.34 44.92 46.07
CA VAL A 12 28.93 43.55 45.79
C VAL A 12 28.44 43.50 44.38
N ILE A 13 29.22 42.90 43.48
CA ILE A 13 28.83 42.63 42.09
C ILE A 13 28.02 41.33 42.10
N ALA A 14 26.70 41.44 41.98
CA ALA A 14 25.82 40.31 41.75
C ALA A 14 25.93 39.87 40.28
N ILE A 15 26.58 38.74 40.03
CA ILE A 15 26.60 38.11 38.71
C ILE A 15 25.29 37.33 38.55
N THR A 16 24.34 37.88 37.81
CA THR A 16 23.11 37.18 37.42
C THR A 16 23.47 36.23 36.25
N ALA A 17 23.59 34.96 36.56
CA ALA A 17 23.71 33.94 35.55
C ALA A 17 22.36 33.78 34.80
N ILE A 18 22.25 34.30 33.59
CA ILE A 18 21.14 34.05 32.70
C ILE A 18 21.29 32.60 32.19
N ALA A 19 20.55 31.69 32.77
CA ALA A 19 20.37 30.36 32.24
C ALA A 19 19.57 30.47 30.93
N ALA A 20 20.26 30.41 29.80
CA ALA A 20 19.62 30.22 28.50
C ALA A 20 18.96 28.84 28.51
N ALA A 21 17.68 28.80 28.82
CA ALA A 21 16.83 27.63 28.57
C ALA A 21 16.80 27.43 27.05
N SER A 22 17.62 26.52 26.56
CA SER A 22 17.49 25.99 25.20
C SER A 22 16.11 25.34 25.12
N SER A 23 15.12 26.05 24.60
CA SER A 23 13.87 25.44 24.18
C SER A 23 14.24 24.43 23.10
N ALA A 24 14.29 23.15 23.46
CA ALA A 24 14.25 22.08 22.48
C ALA A 24 12.96 22.29 21.69
N GLY A 25 13.04 23.01 20.58
CA GLY A 25 11.91 23.21 19.68
C GLY A 25 11.40 21.85 19.30
N ALA A 26 10.14 21.58 19.59
CA ALA A 26 9.49 20.36 19.17
C ALA A 26 9.70 20.23 17.67
N GLN A 27 10.44 19.20 17.26
CA GLN A 27 10.76 18.98 15.87
C GLN A 27 9.45 18.76 15.09
N GLN A 28 9.21 19.60 14.11
CA GLN A 28 8.01 19.49 13.28
C GLN A 28 7.99 18.12 12.59
N PRO A 29 6.84 17.45 12.52
CA PRO A 29 6.73 16.19 11.80
C PRO A 29 7.25 16.32 10.37
N VAL A 30 7.97 15.30 9.86
CA VAL A 30 8.64 15.32 8.55
C VAL A 30 7.69 15.76 7.42
N PHE A 31 6.43 15.31 7.47
CA PHE A 31 5.43 15.62 6.45
C PHE A 31 4.45 16.75 6.85
N SER A 32 4.73 17.51 7.91
CA SER A 32 3.83 18.60 8.38
C SER A 32 3.54 19.67 7.32
N GLN A 33 4.43 19.84 6.36
CA GLN A 33 4.28 20.80 5.26
C GLN A 33 3.37 20.33 4.13
N PHE A 34 2.99 19.05 4.07
CA PHE A 34 2.00 18.59 3.10
C PHE A 34 0.62 19.05 3.57
N THR A 35 -0.07 19.85 2.76
CA THR A 35 -1.42 20.31 3.08
C THR A 35 -2.36 19.12 3.31
N GLY A 36 -3.02 19.09 4.45
CA GLY A 36 -3.91 17.99 4.85
C GLY A 36 -3.20 16.74 5.35
N SER A 37 -1.85 16.69 5.36
CA SER A 37 -1.10 15.59 5.95
C SER A 37 -1.17 15.64 7.48
N THR A 38 -1.40 14.49 8.08
CA THR A 38 -1.34 14.32 9.53
C THR A 38 -0.83 12.92 9.86
N CYS A 39 -0.02 12.81 10.88
CA CYS A 39 0.40 11.52 11.41
C CYS A 39 -0.63 10.92 12.37
N VAL A 40 -1.67 11.68 12.74
CA VAL A 40 -2.78 11.18 13.56
C VAL A 40 -3.63 10.25 12.71
N ARG A 41 -3.69 8.98 13.10
CA ARG A 41 -4.47 7.99 12.39
C ARG A 41 -5.94 8.13 12.70
N PRO A 42 -6.79 8.09 11.68
CA PRO A 42 -8.22 7.97 11.93
C PRO A 42 -8.49 6.63 12.63
N ALA A 43 -9.49 6.63 13.51
CA ALA A 43 -9.99 5.38 14.08
C ALA A 43 -10.32 4.40 12.95
N VAL A 44 -9.97 3.13 13.14
CA VAL A 44 -10.35 2.08 12.21
C VAL A 44 -11.87 2.07 12.10
N LEU A 45 -12.38 2.27 10.89
CA LEU A 45 -13.80 2.19 10.63
C LEU A 45 -14.18 0.71 10.55
N HIS A 46 -14.86 0.23 11.56
CA HIS A 46 -15.53 -1.05 11.47
C HIS A 46 -16.90 -0.84 10.82
N CYS A 47 -17.16 -1.58 9.75
CA CYS A 47 -18.49 -1.63 9.14
C CYS A 47 -19.02 -3.05 9.31
N PRO A 48 -19.53 -3.40 10.50
CA PRO A 48 -19.87 -4.78 10.80
C PRO A 48 -21.05 -5.29 10.01
N ASP A 49 -22.06 -4.46 9.73
CA ASP A 49 -23.37 -4.96 9.33
C ASP A 49 -24.02 -4.26 8.12
N LYS A 50 -23.51 -3.15 7.66
CA LYS A 50 -24.10 -2.36 6.58
C LYS A 50 -23.06 -1.58 5.83
N ASP A 51 -23.41 -1.22 4.61
CA ASP A 51 -22.63 -0.40 3.71
C ASP A 51 -21.79 0.68 4.41
N CYS A 52 -20.51 0.49 4.41
CA CYS A 52 -19.59 1.58 4.65
C CYS A 52 -19.54 2.56 3.48
N LEU A 53 -20.56 2.58 2.66
CA LEU A 53 -20.80 3.53 1.59
C LEU A 53 -21.22 4.89 2.18
N GLY A 54 -20.50 5.36 3.19
CA GLY A 54 -20.68 6.70 3.71
C GLY A 54 -19.48 7.56 3.37
N ASP A 55 -19.60 8.86 3.53
CA ASP A 55 -18.57 9.85 3.32
C ASP A 55 -17.22 9.49 3.96
N ARG A 56 -17.25 8.71 5.04
CA ARG A 56 -16.05 8.27 5.76
C ARG A 56 -15.19 7.30 4.97
N VAL A 57 -15.80 6.39 4.22
CA VAL A 57 -15.07 5.42 3.39
C VAL A 57 -14.73 6.02 2.03
N MET A 58 -15.59 6.87 1.52
CA MET A 58 -15.44 7.52 0.21
C MET A 58 -14.64 8.83 0.28
N ASN A 59 -14.17 9.21 1.45
CA ASN A 59 -13.38 10.43 1.61
C ASN A 59 -12.16 10.42 0.65
N PRO A 60 -12.00 11.45 -0.19
CA PRO A 60 -11.04 11.47 -1.29
C PRO A 60 -9.56 11.59 -0.84
N GLY A 61 -9.25 11.48 0.42
CA GLY A 61 -7.88 11.63 0.91
C GLY A 61 -7.58 13.05 1.38
N GLN A 62 -6.47 13.20 2.09
CA GLN A 62 -6.14 14.42 2.82
C GLN A 62 -5.01 15.24 2.18
N VAL A 63 -4.07 14.59 1.49
CA VAL A 63 -2.95 15.25 0.84
C VAL A 63 -3.28 15.54 -0.61
N VAL A 64 -2.96 16.75 -1.06
CA VAL A 64 -3.15 17.16 -2.47
C VAL A 64 -1.85 16.99 -3.22
N GLU A 65 -1.86 16.20 -4.29
CA GLU A 65 -0.80 16.19 -5.30
C GLU A 65 -0.92 17.49 -6.12
N MET A 66 0.15 18.30 -6.15
CA MET A 66 0.05 19.70 -6.56
C MET A 66 -0.09 19.90 -8.06
N LYS A 67 0.40 18.98 -8.90
CA LYS A 67 0.33 19.13 -10.37
C LYS A 67 -1.03 18.73 -10.91
N THR A 68 -1.53 17.55 -10.51
CA THR A 68 -2.83 17.04 -10.98
C THR A 68 -3.99 17.52 -10.11
N ARG A 69 -3.72 18.12 -8.94
CA ARG A 69 -4.70 18.58 -7.94
C ARG A 69 -5.55 17.44 -7.37
N ARG A 70 -5.10 16.20 -7.49
CA ARG A 70 -5.76 15.02 -6.95
C ARG A 70 -5.30 14.74 -5.52
N THR A 71 -6.12 14.03 -4.77
CA THR A 71 -5.86 13.75 -3.35
C THR A 71 -5.46 12.30 -3.12
N TYR A 72 -4.68 12.07 -2.07
CA TYR A 72 -4.29 10.74 -1.59
C TYR A 72 -4.17 10.75 -0.07
N PHE A 73 -4.20 9.57 0.55
CA PHE A 73 -3.87 9.42 1.95
C PHE A 73 -2.37 9.20 2.11
N LEU A 74 -1.81 9.78 3.16
CA LEU A 74 -0.41 9.60 3.53
C LEU A 74 -0.34 9.23 5.00
N ASP A 75 0.04 7.99 5.29
CA ASP A 75 0.18 7.43 6.62
C ASP A 75 1.66 7.20 6.92
N TYR A 76 2.14 7.69 8.08
CA TYR A 76 3.55 7.62 8.47
C TYR A 76 3.70 7.69 10.01
N PRO A 77 4.85 7.28 10.58
CA PRO A 77 5.10 7.39 12.01
C PRO A 77 5.12 8.84 12.49
N CYS A 78 4.42 9.17 13.59
CA CYS A 78 4.40 10.52 14.12
C CYS A 78 5.77 11.00 14.63
N ASP A 79 6.60 10.08 15.07
CA ASP A 79 7.95 10.31 15.60
C ASP A 79 9.05 10.14 14.53
N LEU A 80 8.67 10.09 13.24
CA LEU A 80 9.60 9.92 12.13
C LEU A 80 10.64 11.04 12.10
N LYS A 81 11.92 10.65 12.13
CA LYS A 81 13.04 11.58 12.09
C LYS A 81 13.47 11.90 10.67
N PRO A 82 14.07 13.07 10.42
CA PRO A 82 14.43 13.51 9.06
C PRO A 82 15.41 12.61 8.32
N ASP A 83 16.29 11.93 9.06
CA ASP A 83 17.36 11.07 8.53
C ASP A 83 17.08 9.58 8.70
N GLU A 84 15.88 9.24 9.14
CA GLU A 84 15.50 7.87 9.40
C GLU A 84 15.25 7.08 8.12
N LYS A 85 15.70 5.82 8.12
CA LYS A 85 15.46 4.87 7.01
C LYS A 85 14.05 4.32 7.08
N VAL A 86 13.29 4.47 6.01
CA VAL A 86 11.89 4.01 5.93
C VAL A 86 11.66 3.16 4.68
N THR A 87 10.66 2.29 4.76
CA THR A 87 10.11 1.63 3.58
C THR A 87 8.90 2.42 3.08
N VAL A 88 8.95 2.84 1.82
CA VAL A 88 7.85 3.55 1.15
C VAL A 88 6.95 2.55 0.45
N VAL A 89 5.64 2.71 0.59
CA VAL A 89 4.63 1.86 -0.05
C VAL A 89 3.63 2.71 -0.81
N LEU A 90 3.43 2.42 -2.08
CA LEU A 90 2.32 2.96 -2.88
C LEU A 90 1.24 1.88 -2.98
N SER A 91 0.11 2.08 -2.29
CA SER A 91 -0.96 1.10 -2.15
C SER A 91 -2.18 1.46 -2.99
N LEU A 92 -2.47 0.66 -4.02
CA LEU A 92 -3.49 0.93 -5.04
C LEU A 92 -4.77 0.14 -4.78
N HIS A 93 -5.92 0.80 -4.79
CA HIS A 93 -7.22 0.19 -4.57
C HIS A 93 -7.70 -0.64 -5.77
N GLY A 94 -8.66 -1.53 -5.55
CA GLY A 94 -9.33 -2.33 -6.57
C GLY A 94 -10.30 -1.52 -7.43
N GLY A 95 -10.69 -2.09 -8.56
CA GLY A 95 -11.69 -1.50 -9.46
C GLY A 95 -13.03 -1.30 -8.77
N GLY A 96 -13.69 -0.16 -9.02
CA GLY A 96 -14.95 0.21 -8.38
C GLY A 96 -14.81 0.58 -6.90
N SER A 97 -13.60 0.70 -6.38
CA SER A 97 -13.28 0.98 -4.98
C SER A 97 -12.67 2.38 -4.79
N TRP A 98 -12.12 2.65 -3.61
CA TRP A 98 -11.62 3.94 -3.17
C TRP A 98 -10.30 3.79 -2.40
N GLY A 99 -9.49 4.85 -2.37
CA GLY A 99 -8.24 4.84 -1.60
C GLY A 99 -8.47 4.54 -0.12
N ASN A 100 -9.49 5.15 0.49
CA ASN A 100 -9.77 4.88 1.91
C ASN A 100 -10.18 3.43 2.17
N TRP A 101 -10.93 2.81 1.25
CA TRP A 101 -11.23 1.39 1.38
C TRP A 101 -9.96 0.52 1.30
N GLN A 102 -9.02 0.85 0.44
CA GLN A 102 -7.74 0.14 0.37
C GLN A 102 -6.98 0.17 1.70
N ARG A 103 -7.03 1.29 2.43
CA ARG A 103 -6.43 1.42 3.77
C ARG A 103 -7.04 0.46 4.79
N HIS A 104 -8.28 0.05 4.59
CA HIS A 104 -8.99 -0.88 5.47
C HIS A 104 -8.96 -2.32 4.94
N TYR A 105 -8.95 -2.49 3.62
CA TYR A 105 -8.80 -3.80 2.99
C TYR A 105 -7.42 -4.39 3.30
N PHE A 106 -6.39 -3.60 3.15
CA PHE A 106 -5.02 -3.91 3.53
C PHE A 106 -4.59 -2.93 4.63
N PRO A 107 -4.87 -3.25 5.92
CA PRO A 107 -4.67 -2.31 7.02
C PRO A 107 -3.20 -2.16 7.42
N ILE A 108 -2.32 -1.97 6.43
CA ILE A 108 -0.88 -1.74 6.60
C ILE A 108 -0.58 -0.54 7.48
N LEU A 109 -1.50 0.43 7.55
CA LEU A 109 -1.38 1.62 8.38
C LEU A 109 -1.24 1.30 9.88
N ASP A 110 -1.76 0.15 10.34
CA ASP A 110 -1.65 -0.28 11.73
C ASP A 110 -0.21 -0.67 12.11
N TYR A 111 0.64 -0.85 11.11
CA TYR A 111 2.03 -1.32 11.26
C TYR A 111 3.08 -0.27 10.89
N VAL A 112 2.69 0.96 10.53
CA VAL A 112 3.65 1.98 10.07
C VAL A 112 4.64 2.38 11.15
N ASP A 113 4.23 2.45 12.42
CA ASP A 113 5.14 2.77 13.54
C ASP A 113 6.12 1.63 13.77
N LYS A 114 5.61 0.39 13.83
CA LYS A 114 6.40 -0.81 14.14
C LYS A 114 7.48 -1.10 13.10
N TYR A 115 7.14 -0.92 11.82
CA TYR A 115 8.02 -1.28 10.70
C TYR A 115 8.57 -0.08 9.95
N ARG A 116 8.36 1.13 10.47
CA ARG A 116 8.84 2.39 9.92
C ARG A 116 8.46 2.54 8.45
N LEU A 117 7.15 2.55 8.18
CA LEU A 117 6.59 2.64 6.84
C LEU A 117 6.08 4.05 6.56
N VAL A 118 6.19 4.47 5.31
CA VAL A 118 5.50 5.64 4.75
C VAL A 118 4.60 5.13 3.63
N VAL A 119 3.28 5.22 3.85
CA VAL A 119 2.29 4.60 2.97
C VAL A 119 1.47 5.67 2.28
N ALA A 120 1.54 5.71 0.96
CA ALA A 120 0.67 6.53 0.13
C ALA A 120 -0.45 5.66 -0.45
N THR A 121 -1.70 6.08 -0.20
CA THR A 121 -2.88 5.39 -0.74
C THR A 121 -3.66 6.36 -1.61
N PRO A 122 -3.38 6.37 -2.92
CA PRO A 122 -4.03 7.27 -3.86
C PRO A 122 -5.45 6.84 -4.21
N HIS A 123 -6.16 7.75 -4.86
CA HIS A 123 -7.53 7.57 -5.26
C HIS A 123 -7.70 7.84 -6.77
N ALA A 124 -8.24 6.86 -7.50
CA ALA A 124 -8.63 7.03 -8.90
C ALA A 124 -9.99 7.73 -9.00
N PRO A 125 -10.10 8.90 -9.65
CA PRO A 125 -11.34 9.68 -9.70
C PRO A 125 -12.52 8.93 -10.28
N THR A 126 -12.25 8.04 -11.23
CA THR A 126 -13.26 7.21 -11.89
C THR A 126 -13.51 5.89 -11.16
N ARG A 127 -12.86 5.67 -10.00
CA ARG A 127 -12.84 4.40 -9.27
C ARG A 127 -12.20 3.25 -10.06
N ALA A 128 -11.49 3.58 -11.14
CA ALA A 128 -10.77 2.63 -11.98
C ALA A 128 -9.46 3.27 -12.45
N TRP A 129 -8.39 2.52 -12.38
CA TRP A 129 -7.07 2.95 -12.81
C TRP A 129 -6.91 2.87 -14.31
N SER A 130 -6.23 3.86 -14.88
CA SER A 130 -5.88 3.93 -16.31
C SER A 130 -4.47 4.51 -16.49
N GLU A 131 -3.99 4.60 -17.72
CA GLU A 131 -2.71 5.25 -18.04
C GLU A 131 -2.74 6.77 -17.72
N ALA A 132 -3.91 7.40 -17.73
CA ALA A 132 -4.07 8.80 -17.36
C ALA A 132 -3.73 9.07 -15.87
N ASP A 133 -3.61 8.01 -15.06
CA ASP A 133 -3.26 8.12 -13.65
C ASP A 133 -1.75 8.06 -13.41
N ASP A 134 -0.95 7.70 -14.42
CA ASP A 134 0.47 7.39 -14.22
C ASP A 134 1.28 8.61 -13.75
N GLU A 135 1.04 9.79 -14.32
CA GLU A 135 1.69 11.02 -13.88
C GLU A 135 1.39 11.33 -12.40
N TYR A 136 0.15 11.19 -12.00
CA TYR A 136 -0.26 11.38 -10.61
C TYR A 136 0.46 10.41 -9.66
N LEU A 137 0.54 9.14 -10.01
CA LEU A 137 1.24 8.15 -9.21
C LEU A 137 2.76 8.43 -9.12
N GLN A 138 3.39 8.85 -10.23
CA GLN A 138 4.80 9.26 -10.26
C GLN A 138 5.06 10.50 -9.39
N ASN A 139 4.18 11.49 -9.46
CA ASN A 139 4.30 12.73 -8.68
C ASN A 139 4.20 12.48 -7.17
N ILE A 140 3.29 11.58 -6.74
CA ILE A 140 3.19 11.18 -5.33
C ILE A 140 4.54 10.60 -4.85
N VAL A 141 5.08 9.63 -5.58
CA VAL A 141 6.36 8.99 -5.20
C VAL A 141 7.48 10.02 -5.18
N THR A 142 7.57 10.86 -6.20
CA THR A 142 8.59 11.92 -6.30
C THR A 142 8.52 12.86 -5.10
N SER A 143 7.33 13.37 -4.77
CA SER A 143 7.14 14.30 -3.65
C SER A 143 7.52 13.68 -2.30
N ILE A 144 7.19 12.41 -2.08
CA ILE A 144 7.56 11.69 -0.85
C ILE A 144 9.08 11.53 -0.77
N VAL A 145 9.72 11.08 -1.87
CA VAL A 145 11.17 10.85 -1.93
C VAL A 145 11.95 12.16 -1.77
N GLU A 146 11.49 13.25 -2.37
CA GLU A 146 12.08 14.58 -2.20
C GLU A 146 12.00 15.05 -0.75
N LYS A 147 10.88 14.77 -0.08
CA LYS A 147 10.67 15.19 1.30
C LYS A 147 11.54 14.43 2.31
N ILE A 148 11.65 13.11 2.19
CA ILE A 148 12.43 12.29 3.13
C ILE A 148 13.90 12.15 2.73
N GLY A 149 14.23 12.48 1.48
CA GLY A 149 15.54 12.24 0.88
C GLY A 149 15.72 10.81 0.35
N ALA A 150 16.15 10.67 -0.90
CA ALA A 150 16.31 9.38 -1.56
C ALA A 150 17.21 8.41 -0.77
N GLY A 151 18.24 8.94 -0.10
CA GLY A 151 19.15 8.16 0.77
C GLY A 151 18.44 7.52 1.97
N ASN A 152 17.30 8.03 2.38
CA ASN A 152 16.52 7.54 3.52
C ASN A 152 15.42 6.54 3.11
N VAL A 153 15.23 6.31 1.81
CA VAL A 153 14.36 5.23 1.34
C VAL A 153 15.11 3.91 1.41
N LYS A 154 14.77 3.07 2.39
CA LYS A 154 15.31 1.72 2.53
C LYS A 154 14.84 0.82 1.40
N ALA A 155 13.54 0.86 1.09
CA ALA A 155 12.94 0.12 0.00
C ALA A 155 11.67 0.85 -0.48
N PHE A 156 11.32 0.66 -1.75
CA PHE A 156 10.06 1.14 -2.33
C PHE A 156 9.24 -0.03 -2.86
N TRP A 157 8.00 -0.14 -2.37
CA TRP A 157 7.06 -1.20 -2.72
C TRP A 157 5.83 -0.66 -3.43
N LEU A 158 5.41 -1.37 -4.47
CA LEU A 158 4.05 -1.30 -4.96
C LEU A 158 3.21 -2.32 -4.20
N ALA A 159 2.02 -1.94 -3.78
CA ALA A 159 1.00 -2.86 -3.28
C ALA A 159 -0.31 -2.58 -4.02
N GLY A 160 -1.10 -3.58 -4.36
CA GLY A 160 -2.34 -3.32 -5.06
C GLY A 160 -3.33 -4.48 -4.99
N HIS A 161 -4.58 -4.12 -4.69
CA HIS A 161 -5.69 -5.07 -4.67
C HIS A 161 -6.36 -5.13 -6.04
N SER A 162 -6.62 -6.33 -6.56
CA SER A 162 -7.41 -6.54 -7.77
C SER A 162 -6.90 -5.69 -8.95
N GLN A 163 -7.68 -4.75 -9.48
CA GLN A 163 -7.25 -3.83 -10.52
C GLN A 163 -6.02 -3.00 -10.10
N GLY A 164 -5.87 -2.65 -8.83
CA GLY A 164 -4.65 -2.01 -8.32
C GLY A 164 -3.41 -2.88 -8.48
N GLY A 165 -3.54 -4.20 -8.33
CA GLY A 165 -2.48 -5.16 -8.64
C GLY A 165 -2.17 -5.23 -10.13
N LEU A 166 -3.18 -5.26 -11.00
CA LEU A 166 -2.99 -5.19 -12.47
C LEU A 166 -2.31 -3.87 -12.87
N THR A 167 -2.70 -2.76 -12.25
CA THR A 167 -2.06 -1.46 -12.46
C THR A 167 -0.60 -1.48 -12.00
N SER A 168 -0.31 -2.09 -10.85
CA SER A 168 1.07 -2.28 -10.38
C SER A 168 1.90 -3.09 -11.38
N ASN A 169 1.33 -4.17 -11.97
CA ASN A 169 1.98 -4.95 -13.02
C ASN A 169 2.26 -4.11 -14.28
N ARG A 170 1.37 -3.20 -14.64
CA ARG A 170 1.55 -2.30 -15.78
C ARG A 170 2.63 -1.27 -15.51
N ILE A 171 2.51 -0.52 -14.41
CA ILE A 171 3.42 0.60 -14.13
C ILE A 171 4.84 0.17 -13.78
N ILE A 172 5.06 -1.01 -13.18
CA ILE A 172 6.40 -1.52 -12.85
C ILE A 172 7.26 -1.74 -14.10
N ARG A 173 6.64 -1.78 -15.30
CA ARG A 173 7.32 -1.91 -16.59
C ARG A 173 7.76 -0.58 -17.17
N THR A 174 7.22 0.54 -16.70
CA THR A 174 7.62 1.89 -17.10
C THR A 174 9.00 2.24 -16.54
N ASP A 175 9.76 3.07 -17.22
CA ASP A 175 11.12 3.43 -16.82
C ASP A 175 11.16 4.05 -15.43
N PHE A 176 10.15 4.86 -15.08
CA PHE A 176 10.06 5.50 -13.78
C PHE A 176 9.98 4.48 -12.65
N PHE A 177 9.04 3.54 -12.71
CA PHE A 177 8.83 2.56 -11.66
C PHE A 177 9.84 1.42 -11.70
N LYS A 178 10.24 0.96 -12.90
CA LYS A 178 11.22 -0.11 -13.10
C LYS A 178 12.56 0.20 -12.40
N SER A 179 13.02 1.44 -12.47
CA SER A 179 14.28 1.87 -11.85
C SER A 179 14.18 2.11 -10.34
N ARG A 180 12.99 2.13 -9.76
CA ARG A 180 12.75 2.53 -8.36
C ARG A 180 12.16 1.45 -7.49
N VAL A 181 11.36 0.52 -8.05
CA VAL A 181 10.63 -0.48 -7.27
C VAL A 181 11.51 -1.62 -6.84
N ASP A 182 11.62 -1.82 -5.54
CA ASP A 182 12.34 -2.93 -4.89
C ASP A 182 11.45 -4.16 -4.69
N GLY A 183 10.13 -3.96 -4.57
CA GLY A 183 9.18 -5.04 -4.39
C GLY A 183 7.76 -4.72 -4.83
N TRP A 184 7.02 -5.79 -5.15
CA TRP A 184 5.60 -5.70 -5.48
C TRP A 184 4.81 -6.75 -4.69
N LEU A 185 3.78 -6.27 -3.97
CA LEU A 185 2.76 -7.07 -3.30
C LEU A 185 1.48 -7.03 -4.14
N SER A 186 1.11 -8.15 -4.73
CA SER A 186 -0.14 -8.33 -5.45
C SER A 186 -1.18 -8.96 -4.53
N LEU A 187 -2.20 -8.22 -4.19
CA LEU A 187 -3.33 -8.64 -3.37
C LEU A 187 -4.49 -9.02 -4.30
N SER A 188 -4.66 -10.30 -4.56
CA SER A 188 -5.66 -10.80 -5.53
C SER A 188 -5.60 -10.10 -6.90
N GLY A 189 -4.44 -9.55 -7.26
CA GLY A 189 -4.22 -8.72 -8.46
C GLY A 189 -3.49 -9.43 -9.60
N GLY A 190 -3.31 -10.73 -9.49
CA GLY A 190 -2.61 -11.57 -10.45
C GLY A 190 -1.22 -12.01 -9.99
N ARG A 191 -0.88 -13.25 -10.31
CA ARG A 191 0.41 -13.86 -10.02
C ARG A 191 1.32 -13.78 -11.25
N LEU A 192 2.57 -13.42 -11.06
CA LEU A 192 3.54 -13.38 -12.16
C LEU A 192 3.84 -14.81 -12.68
N GLY A 193 3.80 -14.97 -14.01
CA GLY A 193 4.03 -16.25 -14.67
C GLY A 193 2.84 -17.19 -14.66
N GLY A 194 1.65 -16.70 -14.43
CA GLY A 194 0.43 -17.49 -14.50
C GLY A 194 -0.51 -17.23 -13.32
N ASN A 195 -1.74 -17.00 -13.65
CA ASN A 195 -2.78 -16.85 -12.65
C ASN A 195 -3.52 -18.18 -12.49
N PRO A 196 -3.55 -18.78 -11.30
CA PRO A 196 -4.33 -19.99 -11.04
C PRO A 196 -5.84 -19.72 -10.98
N GLY A 197 -6.26 -18.46 -10.97
CA GLY A 197 -7.66 -18.08 -10.91
C GLY A 197 -8.42 -18.47 -12.17
N ARG A 198 -9.68 -18.83 -12.01
CA ARG A 198 -10.63 -19.06 -13.10
C ARG A 198 -10.46 -17.98 -14.16
N GLY A 199 -9.81 -18.33 -15.26
CA GLY A 199 -9.37 -17.44 -16.31
C GLY A 199 -10.46 -16.48 -16.73
N ASN A 200 -10.41 -15.29 -16.30
CA ASN A 200 -11.00 -14.09 -16.87
C ASN A 200 -11.08 -12.96 -15.85
N PHE A 201 -9.95 -12.53 -15.30
CA PHE A 201 -9.92 -11.22 -14.66
C PHE A 201 -10.27 -10.07 -15.63
N GLY A 202 -10.29 -10.32 -16.93
CA GLY A 202 -10.85 -9.40 -17.92
C GLY A 202 -12.37 -9.17 -17.80
N ALA A 203 -13.08 -10.07 -17.11
CA ALA A 203 -14.53 -9.95 -16.91
C ALA A 203 -14.90 -9.42 -15.49
N ILE A 204 -13.95 -9.38 -14.54
CA ILE A 204 -14.20 -8.89 -13.17
C ILE A 204 -14.29 -7.35 -13.14
N GLY A 205 -13.79 -6.67 -14.16
CA GLY A 205 -13.92 -5.21 -14.30
C GLY A 205 -15.29 -4.70 -14.74
N ALA A 206 -16.18 -5.56 -15.20
CA ALA A 206 -17.56 -5.19 -15.49
C ALA A 206 -18.45 -5.62 -14.31
N PRO A 207 -19.22 -4.71 -13.69
CA PRO A 207 -20.24 -5.11 -12.74
C PRO A 207 -21.18 -6.09 -13.46
N PRO A 208 -21.65 -7.17 -12.82
CA PRO A 208 -22.60 -8.08 -13.43
C PRO A 208 -23.80 -7.26 -13.96
N ALA A 209 -24.18 -7.52 -15.23
CA ALA A 209 -25.33 -6.88 -15.84
C ALA A 209 -26.57 -7.30 -15.03
N GLY A 210 -26.94 -6.52 -14.03
CA GLY A 210 -28.03 -6.81 -13.08
C GLY A 210 -27.90 -6.10 -11.74
N ALA A 211 -26.74 -5.59 -11.36
CA ALA A 211 -26.56 -4.86 -10.11
C ALA A 211 -26.84 -3.34 -10.21
N ALA A 212 -27.53 -2.89 -11.27
CA ALA A 212 -27.97 -1.51 -11.43
C ALA A 212 -29.37 -1.30 -10.83
N GLY A 213 -29.52 -1.61 -9.56
CA GLY A 213 -30.71 -1.35 -8.77
C GLY A 213 -30.46 -0.37 -7.64
N GLY A 214 -30.19 0.91 -7.93
CA GLY A 214 -29.96 1.95 -6.93
C GLY A 214 -29.76 3.32 -7.56
N ARG A 215 -30.87 3.98 -7.86
CA ARG A 215 -31.13 5.41 -8.10
C ARG A 215 -29.95 6.36 -8.38
N GLY A 216 -29.92 6.89 -9.61
CA GLY A 216 -29.56 8.27 -9.87
C GLY A 216 -28.15 8.50 -10.42
N GLY A 217 -27.99 8.49 -11.72
CA GLY A 217 -26.82 9.03 -12.41
C GLY A 217 -26.55 8.29 -13.73
N ALA A 218 -27.17 8.74 -14.81
CA ALA A 218 -26.88 8.24 -16.15
C ALA A 218 -25.42 8.54 -16.50
N ALA A 219 -24.57 7.51 -16.57
CA ALA A 219 -23.29 7.60 -17.22
C ALA A 219 -23.50 7.64 -18.74
N PRO A 220 -22.85 8.54 -19.48
CA PRO A 220 -22.94 8.57 -20.93
C PRO A 220 -22.34 7.28 -21.50
N ALA A 221 -23.10 6.62 -22.37
CA ALA A 221 -22.65 5.48 -23.17
C ALA A 221 -21.53 5.95 -24.11
N ALA A 222 -20.28 5.61 -23.77
CA ALA A 222 -19.17 5.77 -24.69
C ALA A 222 -19.25 4.67 -25.75
N GLY A 223 -19.89 5.00 -26.86
CA GLY A 223 -19.80 4.24 -28.09
C GLY A 223 -18.40 4.31 -28.68
N GLY A 224 -17.69 3.17 -28.69
CA GLY A 224 -16.40 3.05 -29.33
C GLY A 224 -16.13 1.61 -29.68
N ARG A 225 -16.44 1.20 -30.93
CA ARG A 225 -16.15 -0.12 -31.56
C ARG A 225 -14.64 -0.37 -31.81
N GLY A 226 -13.75 0.24 -31.01
CA GLY A 226 -12.29 0.07 -31.15
C GLY A 226 -11.59 -0.68 -30.00
N GLY A 227 -12.32 -1.05 -28.93
CA GLY A 227 -11.69 -1.45 -27.68
C GLY A 227 -11.25 -2.90 -27.53
N ALA A 228 -11.81 -3.86 -28.25
CA ALA A 228 -11.58 -5.28 -27.97
C ALA A 228 -10.19 -5.78 -28.39
N ALA A 229 -9.65 -5.32 -29.50
CA ALA A 229 -8.31 -5.73 -29.96
C ALA A 229 -7.19 -5.13 -29.10
N GLY A 230 -7.32 -3.87 -28.67
CA GLY A 230 -6.36 -3.20 -27.78
C GLY A 230 -6.31 -3.82 -26.38
N LEU A 231 -7.44 -4.21 -25.83
CA LEU A 231 -7.54 -4.89 -24.53
C LEU A 231 -6.88 -6.28 -24.56
N GLY A 232 -7.00 -7.01 -25.68
CA GLY A 232 -6.35 -8.30 -25.86
C GLY A 232 -4.83 -8.22 -25.87
N ALA A 233 -4.26 -7.25 -26.58
CA ALA A 233 -2.82 -7.03 -26.64
C ALA A 233 -2.24 -6.57 -25.29
N ALA A 234 -2.91 -5.64 -24.61
CA ALA A 234 -2.51 -5.20 -23.29
C ALA A 234 -2.57 -6.33 -22.25
N ALA A 235 -3.62 -7.16 -22.29
CA ALA A 235 -3.73 -8.33 -21.41
C ALA A 235 -2.67 -9.39 -21.71
N ALA A 236 -2.27 -9.58 -22.98
CA ALA A 236 -1.18 -10.47 -23.36
C ALA A 236 0.16 -9.96 -22.84
N ALA A 237 0.44 -8.68 -23.00
CA ALA A 237 1.68 -8.06 -22.48
C ALA A 237 1.82 -8.17 -20.97
N LEU A 238 0.71 -8.14 -20.22
CA LEU A 238 0.73 -8.33 -18.76
C LEU A 238 1.02 -9.77 -18.33
N ARG A 239 0.91 -10.76 -19.22
CA ARG A 239 1.25 -12.17 -18.95
C ARG A 239 2.76 -12.42 -19.00
N GLU A 240 3.47 -11.63 -19.81
CA GLU A 240 4.93 -11.73 -19.86
C GLU A 240 5.54 -11.28 -18.53
N LEU A 241 6.67 -11.88 -18.16
CA LEU A 241 7.40 -11.46 -16.96
C LEU A 241 7.99 -10.06 -17.15
N PRO A 242 7.89 -9.15 -16.16
CA PRO A 242 8.61 -7.89 -16.19
C PRO A 242 10.13 -8.11 -16.31
N THR A 243 10.82 -7.17 -16.95
CA THR A 243 12.28 -7.24 -17.14
C THR A 243 13.07 -6.77 -15.91
N GLY A 244 12.43 -6.14 -14.95
CA GLY A 244 13.09 -5.65 -13.73
C GLY A 244 13.44 -6.76 -12.74
N ASP A 245 14.24 -6.40 -11.76
CA ASP A 245 14.60 -7.22 -10.61
C ASP A 245 13.95 -6.64 -9.36
N PHE A 246 13.02 -7.37 -8.74
CA PHE A 246 12.31 -6.94 -7.53
C PHE A 246 11.79 -8.17 -6.77
N SER A 247 11.51 -8.00 -5.48
CA SER A 247 10.82 -8.99 -4.67
C SER A 247 9.35 -9.04 -5.06
N PHE A 248 8.74 -10.24 -5.03
CA PHE A 248 7.34 -10.40 -5.40
C PHE A 248 6.59 -11.27 -4.40
N ILE A 249 5.52 -10.72 -3.88
CA ILE A 249 4.61 -11.44 -2.98
C ILE A 249 3.23 -11.45 -3.64
N PHE A 250 2.68 -12.63 -3.79
CA PHE A 250 1.31 -12.83 -4.26
C PHE A 250 0.44 -13.30 -3.12
N GLU A 251 -0.64 -12.58 -2.84
CA GLU A 251 -1.68 -12.97 -1.90
C GLU A 251 -2.99 -13.20 -2.64
N THR A 252 -3.74 -14.23 -2.24
CA THR A 252 -5.06 -14.55 -2.79
C THR A 252 -5.92 -15.30 -1.79
N GLY A 253 -7.23 -15.16 -1.93
CA GLY A 253 -8.18 -16.01 -1.23
C GLY A 253 -8.32 -17.39 -1.92
N GLU A 254 -8.48 -18.45 -1.12
CA GLU A 254 -8.66 -19.81 -1.64
C GLU A 254 -9.87 -19.93 -2.58
N ARG A 255 -10.95 -19.20 -2.30
CA ARG A 255 -12.18 -19.21 -3.13
C ARG A 255 -12.00 -18.57 -4.51
N GLU A 256 -10.91 -17.85 -4.73
CA GLU A 256 -10.56 -17.27 -6.02
C GLU A 256 -9.84 -18.27 -6.93
N MET A 257 -9.35 -19.37 -6.38
CA MET A 257 -8.62 -20.40 -7.12
C MET A 257 -9.57 -21.44 -7.70
N ASP A 258 -9.10 -22.17 -8.70
CA ASP A 258 -9.73 -23.39 -9.18
C ASP A 258 -9.38 -24.59 -8.28
N GLU A 259 -9.94 -25.76 -8.59
CA GLU A 259 -9.73 -26.99 -7.82
C GLU A 259 -8.25 -27.45 -7.79
N LYS A 260 -7.42 -26.99 -8.70
CA LYS A 260 -5.99 -27.30 -8.74
C LYS A 260 -5.18 -26.49 -7.76
N GLY A 261 -5.79 -25.43 -7.21
CA GLY A 261 -5.16 -24.50 -6.29
C GLY A 261 -4.00 -23.72 -6.91
N LEU A 262 -3.07 -23.27 -6.05
CA LEU A 262 -1.94 -22.46 -6.47
C LEU A 262 -0.81 -23.33 -7.05
N PRO A 263 -0.39 -23.09 -8.31
CA PRO A 263 0.73 -23.84 -8.89
C PRO A 263 1.98 -23.80 -8.00
N VAL A 264 2.61 -24.96 -7.81
CA VAL A 264 3.87 -25.05 -7.03
C VAL A 264 5.00 -24.31 -7.73
N ALA A 265 5.04 -24.35 -9.06
CA ALA A 265 6.02 -23.62 -9.85
C ALA A 265 5.68 -22.12 -9.91
N SER A 266 6.70 -21.28 -9.91
CA SER A 266 6.62 -19.86 -10.16
C SER A 266 7.68 -19.46 -11.17
N GLU A 267 7.27 -18.98 -12.32
CA GLU A 267 8.20 -18.48 -13.34
C GLU A 267 9.03 -17.30 -12.80
N TRP A 268 8.43 -16.47 -11.93
CA TRP A 268 9.16 -15.38 -11.28
C TRP A 268 10.24 -15.89 -10.32
N ALA A 269 9.93 -16.93 -9.54
CA ALA A 269 10.91 -17.57 -8.67
C ALA A 269 12.05 -18.20 -9.51
N SER A 270 11.72 -18.89 -10.60
CA SER A 270 12.69 -19.47 -11.52
C SER A 270 13.59 -18.39 -12.14
N LYS A 271 13.02 -17.28 -12.62
CA LYS A 271 13.78 -16.13 -13.14
C LYS A 271 14.77 -15.56 -12.12
N ASN A 272 14.40 -15.56 -10.85
CA ASN A 272 15.24 -15.05 -9.76
C ASN A 272 16.16 -16.12 -9.14
N GLY A 273 16.26 -17.29 -9.72
CA GLY A 273 17.14 -18.36 -9.24
C GLY A 273 16.77 -18.89 -7.87
N CYS A 274 15.51 -18.80 -7.48
CA CYS A 274 15.04 -19.26 -6.18
C CYS A 274 14.97 -20.80 -6.12
N GLY A 275 15.07 -21.36 -4.92
CA GLY A 275 14.83 -22.78 -4.65
C GLY A 275 13.33 -23.14 -4.71
N SER A 276 13.05 -24.43 -4.53
CA SER A 276 11.69 -24.97 -4.56
C SER A 276 10.80 -24.37 -3.47
N ARG A 277 9.51 -24.18 -3.80
CA ARG A 277 8.49 -23.67 -2.88
C ARG A 277 8.40 -24.52 -1.61
N ARG A 278 8.36 -23.87 -0.46
CA ARG A 278 8.16 -24.52 0.84
C ARG A 278 7.08 -23.76 1.62
N LYS A 279 6.21 -24.51 2.31
CA LYS A 279 5.34 -23.91 3.32
C LYS A 279 6.22 -23.45 4.47
N SER A 280 6.23 -22.15 4.74
CA SER A 280 7.09 -21.53 5.76
C SER A 280 6.33 -21.22 7.04
N GLU A 281 5.04 -20.89 6.92
CA GLU A 281 4.23 -20.47 8.07
C GLU A 281 2.75 -20.79 7.82
N GLU A 282 2.02 -21.02 8.92
CA GLU A 282 0.57 -20.99 8.96
C GLU A 282 0.13 -19.94 9.96
N ILE A 283 -0.73 -19.03 9.52
CA ILE A 283 -1.14 -17.85 10.28
C ILE A 283 -2.60 -18.06 10.67
N GLY A 284 -2.87 -18.06 11.98
CA GLY A 284 -4.23 -18.02 12.51
C GLY A 284 -4.58 -16.60 12.95
N ASP A 285 -5.77 -16.15 12.61
CA ASP A 285 -6.34 -14.91 13.11
C ASP A 285 -7.56 -15.17 14.00
N THR A 286 -7.68 -14.38 15.05
CA THR A 286 -8.84 -14.36 15.95
C THR A 286 -9.78 -13.20 15.65
N LYS A 287 -9.37 -12.30 14.76
CA LYS A 287 -10.13 -11.13 14.34
C LYS A 287 -10.42 -11.21 12.83
N ALA A 288 -11.60 -10.78 12.46
CA ALA A 288 -11.95 -10.64 11.06
C ALA A 288 -11.23 -9.44 10.44
N GLY A 289 -11.00 -9.53 9.14
CA GLY A 289 -10.63 -8.38 8.33
C GLY A 289 -11.81 -7.42 8.15
N TYR A 290 -11.53 -6.28 7.54
CA TYR A 290 -12.50 -5.23 7.34
C TYR A 290 -13.52 -5.55 6.23
N VAL A 291 -14.76 -5.12 6.41
CA VAL A 291 -15.81 -5.19 5.37
C VAL A 291 -16.20 -3.81 4.93
N TYR A 292 -16.07 -3.60 3.67
CA TYR A 292 -16.47 -2.34 3.05
C TYR A 292 -17.91 -2.38 2.46
N ASP A 293 -18.29 -3.51 1.89
CA ASP A 293 -19.61 -3.68 1.26
C ASP A 293 -20.05 -5.14 1.43
N SER A 294 -20.98 -5.35 2.35
CA SER A 294 -21.49 -6.68 2.68
C SER A 294 -22.21 -7.34 1.50
N THR A 295 -22.81 -6.56 0.61
CA THR A 295 -23.50 -7.09 -0.57
C THR A 295 -22.53 -7.62 -1.60
N ARG A 296 -21.34 -7.03 -1.71
CA ARG A 296 -20.27 -7.53 -2.59
C ARG A 296 -19.51 -8.70 -1.99
N GLN A 297 -19.36 -8.71 -0.66
CA GLN A 297 -18.63 -9.76 0.04
C GLN A 297 -19.44 -11.02 0.27
N ASN A 298 -20.76 -10.91 0.27
CA ASN A 298 -21.66 -12.04 0.43
C ASN A 298 -22.62 -12.15 -0.77
N PRO A 299 -22.17 -12.00 -2.02
CA PRO A 299 -22.99 -12.25 -3.19
C PRO A 299 -23.22 -13.76 -3.34
N PRO A 300 -24.16 -14.19 -4.16
CA PRO A 300 -24.34 -15.60 -4.50
C PRO A 300 -23.15 -16.21 -5.24
N ASN A 301 -22.08 -15.45 -5.50
CA ASN A 301 -20.85 -15.89 -6.12
C ASN A 301 -19.74 -16.08 -5.06
N PRO A 302 -19.41 -17.30 -4.65
CA PRO A 302 -18.39 -17.59 -3.62
C PRO A 302 -17.00 -16.97 -3.82
N PRO A 303 -16.46 -16.80 -5.05
CA PRO A 303 -15.18 -16.15 -5.25
C PRO A 303 -15.09 -14.71 -4.75
N TRP A 304 -16.21 -14.00 -4.60
CA TRP A 304 -16.21 -12.64 -4.04
C TRP A 304 -16.04 -12.61 -2.53
N GLY A 305 -16.32 -13.68 -1.83
CA GLY A 305 -16.15 -13.80 -0.39
C GLY A 305 -17.44 -13.85 0.39
N LEU A 306 -17.29 -14.06 1.67
CA LEU A 306 -18.37 -14.11 2.66
C LEU A 306 -18.27 -12.92 3.60
N LEU A 307 -19.20 -12.84 4.54
CA LEU A 307 -19.11 -11.88 5.65
C LEU A 307 -17.80 -12.10 6.43
N PRO A 308 -17.20 -11.03 6.98
CA PRO A 308 -15.93 -11.11 7.67
C PRO A 308 -15.98 -12.11 8.80
N ARG A 309 -14.93 -12.88 8.86
CA ARG A 309 -14.68 -13.84 9.92
C ARG A 309 -13.19 -13.99 10.11
N PRO A 310 -12.75 -14.42 11.29
CA PRO A 310 -11.36 -14.88 11.46
C PRO A 310 -11.01 -15.95 10.42
N GLY A 311 -9.75 -16.09 10.11
CA GLY A 311 -9.29 -17.03 9.10
C GLY A 311 -7.93 -17.59 9.39
N THR A 312 -7.50 -18.47 8.51
CA THR A 312 -6.15 -19.03 8.49
C THR A 312 -5.53 -18.74 7.13
N ALA A 313 -4.26 -18.36 7.11
CA ALA A 313 -3.50 -18.23 5.88
C ALA A 313 -2.27 -19.13 5.88
N GLN A 314 -1.88 -19.57 4.70
CA GLN A 314 -0.68 -20.37 4.47
C GLN A 314 0.33 -19.53 3.70
N VAL A 315 1.54 -19.43 4.23
CA VAL A 315 2.66 -18.73 3.60
C VAL A 315 3.59 -19.77 2.97
N PHE A 316 3.84 -19.58 1.68
CA PHE A 316 4.79 -20.38 0.92
C PHE A 316 5.90 -19.47 0.42
N GLN A 317 7.14 -19.83 0.67
CA GLN A 317 8.30 -19.08 0.20
C GLN A 317 9.15 -19.88 -0.77
N TYR A 318 9.81 -19.16 -1.67
CA TYR A 318 10.84 -19.69 -2.58
C TYR A 318 12.19 -19.21 -2.04
N PRO A 319 12.95 -20.07 -1.34
CA PRO A 319 14.18 -19.68 -0.66
C PRO A 319 15.34 -19.43 -1.63
N ASN A 320 16.40 -18.81 -1.12
CA ASN A 320 17.69 -18.64 -1.81
C ASN A 320 17.61 -17.90 -3.16
N CYS A 321 16.68 -16.96 -3.30
CA CYS A 321 16.61 -16.12 -4.49
C CYS A 321 17.88 -15.26 -4.64
N THR A 322 18.30 -15.05 -5.87
CA THR A 322 19.45 -14.19 -6.21
C THR A 322 19.28 -12.79 -5.61
N GLY A 323 20.33 -12.28 -4.99
CA GLY A 323 20.33 -10.96 -4.35
C GLY A 323 19.46 -10.88 -3.10
N GLY A 324 19.08 -12.02 -2.48
CA GLY A 324 18.26 -12.05 -1.26
C GLY A 324 16.80 -11.64 -1.46
N ARG A 325 16.30 -11.62 -2.71
CA ARG A 325 14.91 -11.25 -3.00
C ARG A 325 13.92 -12.17 -2.30
N VAL A 326 12.82 -11.59 -1.89
CA VAL A 326 11.67 -12.33 -1.34
C VAL A 326 10.72 -12.67 -2.48
N VAL A 327 10.46 -13.96 -2.68
CA VAL A 327 9.39 -14.46 -3.53
C VAL A 327 8.51 -15.38 -2.69
N ALA A 328 7.22 -15.02 -2.58
CA ALA A 328 6.29 -15.74 -1.73
C ALA A 328 4.87 -15.76 -2.30
N ASP A 329 4.14 -16.81 -1.96
CA ASP A 329 2.70 -16.92 -2.15
C ASP A 329 2.02 -16.99 -0.77
N VAL A 330 0.92 -16.28 -0.59
CA VAL A 330 0.10 -16.32 0.63
C VAL A 330 -1.33 -16.65 0.23
N VAL A 331 -1.86 -17.74 0.79
CA VAL A 331 -3.22 -18.21 0.51
C VAL A 331 -4.06 -18.09 1.77
N ARG A 332 -5.09 -17.26 1.74
CA ARG A 332 -6.07 -17.15 2.83
C ARG A 332 -7.14 -18.21 2.64
N LEU A 333 -7.20 -19.16 3.57
CA LEU A 333 -8.10 -20.31 3.48
C LEU A 333 -9.56 -19.85 3.62
N GLU A 334 -10.41 -20.39 2.76
CA GLU A 334 -11.83 -20.09 2.67
C GLU A 334 -12.20 -18.61 2.42
N LYS A 335 -11.23 -17.75 2.08
CA LYS A 335 -11.46 -16.34 1.79
C LYS A 335 -11.69 -16.10 0.31
N GLY A 336 -12.38 -15.00 0.03
CA GLY A 336 -12.66 -14.54 -1.33
C GLY A 336 -12.05 -13.17 -1.61
N HIS A 337 -12.28 -12.69 -2.82
CA HIS A 337 -11.63 -11.54 -3.44
C HIS A 337 -11.76 -10.22 -2.66
N THR A 338 -12.93 -9.98 -2.03
CA THR A 338 -13.22 -8.69 -1.39
C THR A 338 -13.23 -8.74 0.13
N GLU A 339 -12.87 -9.87 0.72
CA GLU A 339 -12.70 -9.95 2.17
C GLU A 339 -11.40 -9.24 2.57
N GLY A 340 -11.50 -8.18 3.39
CA GLY A 340 -10.32 -7.46 3.88
C GLY A 340 -9.37 -8.37 4.67
N LEU A 341 -8.09 -8.03 4.66
CA LEU A 341 -7.07 -8.84 5.29
C LEU A 341 -7.18 -8.79 6.82
N GLU A 342 -6.99 -9.93 7.43
CA GLU A 342 -6.91 -10.10 8.87
C GLU A 342 -5.61 -9.49 9.43
N PRO A 343 -5.58 -9.09 10.71
CA PRO A 343 -4.41 -8.40 11.28
C PRO A 343 -3.11 -9.18 11.19
N ASN A 344 -3.10 -10.48 11.58
CA ASN A 344 -1.87 -11.27 11.57
C ASN A 344 -1.39 -11.57 10.14
N VAL A 345 -2.32 -11.77 9.19
CA VAL A 345 -1.97 -11.91 7.76
C VAL A 345 -1.36 -10.62 7.24
N THR A 346 -1.94 -9.48 7.58
CA THR A 346 -1.39 -8.16 7.21
C THR A 346 0.02 -7.99 7.76
N GLU A 347 0.25 -8.32 9.03
CA GLU A 347 1.58 -8.22 9.64
C GLU A 347 2.59 -9.15 8.97
N ALA A 348 2.20 -10.38 8.64
CA ALA A 348 3.08 -11.33 7.96
C ALA A 348 3.51 -10.82 6.58
N LEU A 349 2.57 -10.25 5.80
CA LEU A 349 2.90 -9.61 4.53
C LEU A 349 3.89 -8.44 4.72
N VAL A 350 3.66 -7.59 5.72
CA VAL A 350 4.58 -6.49 6.04
C VAL A 350 5.96 -7.01 6.43
N LYS A 351 6.05 -8.06 7.25
CA LYS A 351 7.33 -8.70 7.61
C LYS A 351 8.10 -9.18 6.38
N LEU A 352 7.40 -9.84 5.45
CA LEU A 352 8.00 -10.27 4.17
C LEU A 352 8.51 -9.06 3.37
N MET A 353 7.72 -7.98 3.28
CA MET A 353 8.12 -6.77 2.56
C MET A 353 9.37 -6.13 3.15
N VAL A 354 9.43 -5.95 4.48
CA VAL A 354 10.56 -5.26 5.13
C VAL A 354 11.80 -6.11 5.27
N SER A 355 11.69 -7.44 5.13
CA SER A 355 12.83 -8.38 5.09
C SER A 355 13.53 -8.38 3.74
N ALA A 356 12.86 -7.91 2.69
CA ALA A 356 13.42 -7.87 1.35
C ALA A 356 14.51 -6.80 1.19
N PRO A 357 15.50 -7.03 0.32
CA PRO A 357 16.47 -6.02 -0.03
C PRO A 357 15.81 -4.84 -0.75
N GLY A 358 16.44 -3.67 -0.66
CA GLY A 358 15.98 -2.45 -1.29
C GLY A 358 17.12 -1.57 -1.74
N GLY A 359 16.85 -0.28 -1.93
CA GLY A 359 17.85 0.75 -2.23
C GLY A 359 17.86 1.27 -3.64
N LYS A 360 16.97 0.84 -4.54
CA LYS A 360 16.93 1.32 -5.93
C LYS A 360 16.71 2.83 -6.01
N ILE A 361 15.84 3.40 -5.18
CA ILE A 361 15.63 4.86 -5.18
C ILE A 361 16.91 5.62 -4.84
N ALA A 362 17.72 5.13 -3.92
CA ALA A 362 18.98 5.75 -3.56
C ALA A 362 20.02 5.65 -4.69
N GLN A 363 19.92 4.64 -5.55
CA GLN A 363 20.82 4.37 -6.68
C GLN A 363 20.37 5.07 -7.98
N ALA A 364 19.11 5.42 -8.12
CA ALA A 364 18.51 6.00 -9.33
C ALA A 364 18.77 7.53 -9.48
N ARG A 365 19.86 8.05 -8.90
CA ARG A 365 20.27 9.47 -8.98
C ARG A 365 21.05 9.76 -10.25
#